data_8c1f6dce746cff338f054178b1751a84
#
_entry.id   8c1f6dce746cff338f054178b1751a84
#
_cell.length_a   1.000
_cell.length_b   1.000
_cell.length_c   1.000
_cell.angle_alpha   90.00
_cell.angle_beta   90.00
_cell.angle_gamma   90.00
#
_symmetry.space_group_name_H-M   'P 1'
#
loop_
_entity.id
_entity.type
_entity.pdbx_description
1 polymer ?
#
loop_
_entity_poly.entity_id
_entity_poly.type
_entity_poly.pdbx_seq_one_letter_code
_entity_poly.pdbx_strand_id
1 'polypeptide(L)'
;MSKQTPSAAEPLLTIDQLHVQLPKGSERTYAVENVSYTLAPQEILCVVGESGSGKSLTARAIMGLLPEPHVHYEKGQILFQGEDLTKASPNRLRQVRGGEISMIFQEPMTALNPVMRIGNQIDEVIRFHVKKSKRERQQLALSLLEDVQLPDPPRILKAYPHELSGGQRQRAMIAMALALEPKILIADEPTTALDVTTQAQILVLIKELQAKHNTGVLFITHDFGVVADIADRVAVMQHGKIVEIGSADSVLNHPTHPYTQALTRAVPSLIPRSVKPVEDNPILEVKSIVKTYRSGGGWFGMGAPEKEVHACDNVTVSLNEGETLGIVGESGSGKSTLARCIVRLLDTDSGEIVYRGQDLCKLDRAGMRPLRS
;
A
#
# COMPACT_ATOMS: atom_id res chain seq x y z
N MET A 1 48.57 -2.61 2.57
CA MET A 1 47.47 -3.09 1.72
C MET A 1 46.40 -2.04 1.73
N SER A 2 46.36 -1.18 0.71
CA SER A 2 45.37 -0.11 0.55
C SER A 2 44.00 -0.75 0.26
N LYS A 3 43.02 -0.49 1.13
CA LYS A 3 41.63 -0.79 0.88
C LYS A 3 41.20 0.07 -0.31
N GLN A 4 41.05 -0.53 -1.49
CA GLN A 4 40.35 0.09 -2.59
C GLN A 4 38.91 0.35 -2.15
N THR A 5 38.53 1.62 -2.08
CA THR A 5 37.14 2.06 -1.99
C THR A 5 36.37 1.45 -3.20
N PRO A 6 35.25 0.75 -3.01
CA PRO A 6 34.50 0.24 -4.14
C PRO A 6 34.12 1.43 -5.04
N SER A 7 34.44 1.33 -6.32
CA SER A 7 33.96 2.26 -7.35
C SER A 7 32.45 2.39 -7.20
N ALA A 8 31.96 3.60 -6.96
CA ALA A 8 30.55 3.86 -6.87
C ALA A 8 29.90 3.39 -8.19
N ALA A 9 29.02 2.39 -8.12
CA ALA A 9 28.31 1.90 -9.28
C ALA A 9 27.52 3.08 -9.90
N GLU A 10 27.51 3.17 -11.23
CA GLU A 10 26.74 4.21 -11.92
C GLU A 10 25.27 4.08 -11.51
N PRO A 11 24.60 5.21 -11.16
CA PRO A 11 23.22 5.16 -10.71
C PRO A 11 22.29 4.71 -11.85
N LEU A 12 21.29 3.87 -11.51
CA LEU A 12 20.23 3.48 -12.45
C LEU A 12 19.33 4.67 -12.79
N LEU A 13 19.03 5.50 -11.78
CA LEU A 13 18.18 6.68 -11.91
C LEU A 13 18.88 7.88 -11.29
N THR A 14 18.87 9.01 -12.02
CA THR A 14 19.26 10.31 -11.47
C THR A 14 18.13 11.29 -11.72
N ILE A 15 17.59 11.85 -10.66
CA ILE A 15 16.71 13.00 -10.72
C ILE A 15 17.54 14.22 -10.42
N ASP A 16 17.52 15.20 -11.32
CA ASP A 16 18.29 16.43 -11.17
C ASP A 16 17.39 17.65 -11.32
N GLN A 17 17.28 18.43 -10.23
CA GLN A 17 16.53 19.69 -10.14
C GLN A 17 15.09 19.60 -10.71
N LEU A 18 14.41 18.50 -10.47
CA LEU A 18 13.06 18.26 -11.00
C LEU A 18 12.05 19.27 -10.44
N HIS A 19 11.28 19.87 -11.35
CA HIS A 19 10.13 20.73 -11.03
C HIS A 19 8.87 20.20 -11.73
N VAL A 20 7.80 20.04 -10.95
CA VAL A 20 6.47 19.68 -11.45
C VAL A 20 5.50 20.77 -11.03
N GLN A 21 4.90 21.46 -12.00
CA GLN A 21 4.01 22.58 -11.77
C GLN A 21 2.58 22.13 -11.50
N LEU A 22 1.92 22.79 -10.55
CA LEU A 22 0.50 22.64 -10.24
C LEU A 22 -0.37 23.62 -11.05
N PRO A 23 -1.68 23.37 -11.14
CA PRO A 23 -2.63 24.29 -11.78
C PRO A 23 -2.58 25.69 -11.17
N LYS A 24 -2.85 26.72 -11.98
CA LYS A 24 -2.98 28.08 -11.47
C LYS A 24 -4.11 28.17 -10.44
N GLY A 25 -3.84 28.81 -9.32
CA GLY A 25 -4.79 28.92 -8.20
C GLY A 25 -4.65 27.84 -7.14
N SER A 26 -3.72 26.90 -7.28
CA SER A 26 -3.35 25.98 -6.20
C SER A 26 -2.68 26.73 -5.05
N GLU A 27 -2.69 26.16 -3.83
CA GLU A 27 -2.04 26.75 -2.63
C GLU A 27 -0.54 27.00 -2.82
N ARG A 28 0.10 26.27 -3.72
CA ARG A 28 1.51 26.41 -4.08
C ARG A 28 1.70 26.26 -5.60
N THR A 29 2.78 26.83 -6.12
CA THR A 29 3.09 26.79 -7.56
C THR A 29 3.55 25.41 -8.01
N TYR A 30 4.34 24.71 -7.17
CA TYR A 30 4.96 23.44 -7.50
C TYR A 30 4.49 22.32 -6.59
N ALA A 31 4.19 21.17 -7.19
CA ALA A 31 4.03 19.90 -6.48
C ALA A 31 5.38 19.30 -6.09
N VAL A 32 6.38 19.49 -6.99
CA VAL A 32 7.77 19.07 -6.82
C VAL A 32 8.64 20.26 -7.21
N GLU A 33 9.56 20.66 -6.34
CA GLU A 33 10.38 21.86 -6.50
C GLU A 33 11.84 21.55 -6.17
N ASN A 34 12.69 21.62 -7.17
CA ASN A 34 14.14 21.43 -7.06
C ASN A 34 14.54 20.10 -6.41
N VAL A 35 13.87 19.01 -6.79
CA VAL A 35 14.13 17.68 -6.23
C VAL A 35 15.28 17.03 -6.98
N SER A 36 16.31 16.57 -6.23
CA SER A 36 17.46 15.85 -6.74
C SER A 36 17.81 14.66 -5.87
N TYR A 37 17.96 13.48 -6.48
CA TYR A 37 18.47 12.26 -5.84
C TYR A 37 18.88 11.23 -6.87
N THR A 38 19.59 10.20 -6.42
CA THR A 38 20.00 9.06 -7.26
C THR A 38 19.48 7.78 -6.67
N LEU A 39 19.30 6.75 -7.50
CA LEU A 39 19.01 5.38 -7.11
C LEU A 39 20.06 4.46 -7.76
N ALA A 40 20.78 3.69 -6.93
CA ALA A 40 21.76 2.72 -7.39
C ALA A 40 21.13 1.34 -7.70
N PRO A 41 21.82 0.44 -8.42
CA PRO A 41 21.42 -0.96 -8.52
C PRO A 41 21.33 -1.60 -7.12
N GLN A 42 20.34 -2.47 -6.90
CA GLN A 42 20.11 -3.18 -5.64
C GLN A 42 19.90 -2.26 -4.41
N GLU A 43 19.67 -0.99 -4.61
CA GLU A 43 19.38 -0.05 -3.53
C GLU A 43 17.87 0.05 -3.30
N ILE A 44 17.45 0.14 -2.03
CA ILE A 44 16.10 0.55 -1.64
C ILE A 44 16.18 1.99 -1.12
N LEU A 45 15.80 2.96 -1.96
CA LEU A 45 15.63 4.35 -1.57
C LEU A 45 14.19 4.59 -1.12
N CYS A 46 13.99 4.86 0.16
CA CYS A 46 12.68 5.24 0.68
C CYS A 46 12.46 6.75 0.55
N VAL A 47 11.34 7.16 -0.06
CA VAL A 47 10.89 8.56 -0.11
C VAL A 47 9.72 8.71 0.85
N VAL A 48 9.89 9.52 1.90
CA VAL A 48 8.93 9.66 2.99
C VAL A 48 8.46 11.11 3.16
N GLY A 49 7.33 11.29 3.83
CA GLY A 49 6.75 12.61 4.14
C GLY A 49 5.22 12.54 4.21
N GLU A 50 4.58 13.59 4.68
CA GLU A 50 3.13 13.67 4.80
C GLU A 50 2.41 13.57 3.45
N SER A 51 1.08 13.33 3.50
CA SER A 51 0.24 13.38 2.31
C SER A 51 0.36 14.74 1.62
N GLY A 52 0.41 14.75 0.30
CA GLY A 52 0.58 15.99 -0.47
C GLY A 52 2.00 16.55 -0.52
N SER A 53 3.03 15.91 0.06
CA SER A 53 4.43 16.38 -0.01
C SER A 53 5.08 16.28 -1.40
N GLY A 54 4.45 15.58 -2.38
CA GLY A 54 4.93 15.47 -3.75
C GLY A 54 5.49 14.10 -4.15
N LYS A 55 5.56 13.13 -3.23
CA LYS A 55 6.15 11.78 -3.45
C LYS A 55 5.60 11.06 -4.68
N SER A 56 4.29 10.82 -4.70
CA SER A 56 3.63 10.11 -5.80
C SER A 56 3.69 10.87 -7.13
N LEU A 57 3.72 12.21 -7.10
CA LEU A 57 3.90 13.01 -8.31
C LEU A 57 5.33 12.92 -8.85
N THR A 58 6.34 12.80 -7.98
CA THR A 58 7.72 12.51 -8.40
C THR A 58 7.79 11.13 -9.09
N ALA A 59 7.17 10.09 -8.51
CA ALA A 59 7.08 8.76 -9.14
C ALA A 59 6.39 8.80 -10.50
N ARG A 60 5.25 9.49 -10.59
CA ARG A 60 4.52 9.67 -11.87
C ARG A 60 5.32 10.46 -12.90
N ALA A 61 6.12 11.45 -12.49
CA ALA A 61 7.00 12.18 -13.38
C ALA A 61 8.07 11.25 -13.99
N ILE A 62 8.69 10.37 -13.19
CA ILE A 62 9.65 9.37 -13.67
C ILE A 62 9.01 8.48 -14.75
N MET A 63 7.77 8.06 -14.52
CA MET A 63 7.00 7.25 -15.46
C MET A 63 6.43 8.04 -16.64
N GLY A 64 6.54 9.38 -16.65
CA GLY A 64 5.86 10.23 -17.65
C GLY A 64 4.33 10.07 -17.61
N LEU A 65 3.75 9.91 -16.40
CA LEU A 65 2.32 9.71 -16.14
C LEU A 65 1.72 10.85 -15.32
N LEU A 66 2.22 12.06 -15.49
CA LEU A 66 1.62 13.25 -14.89
C LEU A 66 0.20 13.48 -15.45
N PRO A 67 -0.77 13.95 -14.63
CA PRO A 67 -2.13 14.22 -15.08
C PRO A 67 -2.20 15.55 -15.89
N GLU A 68 -1.64 15.52 -17.09
CA GLU A 68 -1.69 16.66 -18.03
C GLU A 68 -3.12 16.96 -18.50
N PRO A 69 -3.42 18.23 -18.85
CA PRO A 69 -2.51 19.39 -18.87
C PRO A 69 -2.40 20.12 -17.53
N HIS A 70 -3.11 19.65 -16.49
CA HIS A 70 -3.24 20.39 -15.23
C HIS A 70 -1.97 20.33 -14.37
N VAL A 71 -1.30 19.19 -14.35
CA VAL A 71 -0.01 18.99 -13.67
C VAL A 71 1.01 18.57 -14.70
N HIS A 72 2.08 19.33 -14.87
CA HIS A 72 3.04 19.06 -15.92
C HIS A 72 4.49 19.26 -15.45
N TYR A 73 5.39 18.58 -16.14
CA TYR A 73 6.82 18.78 -16.02
C TYR A 73 7.19 20.19 -16.52
N GLU A 74 7.99 20.91 -15.73
CA GLU A 74 8.46 22.26 -16.13
C GLU A 74 9.94 22.26 -16.48
N LYS A 75 10.80 21.77 -15.59
CA LYS A 75 12.26 21.73 -15.78
C LYS A 75 12.94 20.69 -14.90
N GLY A 76 14.23 20.47 -15.15
CA GLY A 76 15.07 19.48 -14.50
C GLY A 76 15.40 18.35 -15.46
N GLN A 77 15.90 17.23 -14.95
CA GLN A 77 16.22 16.05 -15.75
C GLN A 77 15.82 14.76 -14.99
N ILE A 78 15.43 13.77 -15.75
CA ILE A 78 15.16 12.40 -15.25
C ILE A 78 16.04 11.48 -16.10
N LEU A 79 17.20 11.13 -15.59
CA LEU A 79 18.17 10.29 -16.29
C LEU A 79 18.02 8.84 -15.87
N PHE A 80 17.64 7.97 -16.78
CA PHE A 80 17.63 6.53 -16.61
C PHE A 80 18.82 5.93 -17.35
N GLN A 81 19.80 5.40 -16.62
CA GLN A 81 21.07 4.91 -17.20
C GLN A 81 21.71 5.91 -18.15
N GLY A 82 21.69 7.19 -17.82
CA GLY A 82 22.21 8.28 -18.62
C GLY A 82 21.28 8.83 -19.71
N GLU A 83 20.17 8.16 -20.03
CA GLU A 83 19.16 8.63 -20.98
C GLU A 83 18.15 9.57 -20.31
N ASP A 84 17.96 10.77 -20.86
CA ASP A 84 17.00 11.76 -20.34
C ASP A 84 15.56 11.41 -20.77
N LEU A 85 14.79 10.84 -19.85
CA LEU A 85 13.40 10.43 -20.09
C LEU A 85 12.46 11.63 -20.32
N THR A 86 12.82 12.83 -19.88
CA THR A 86 11.99 14.03 -20.11
C THR A 86 11.95 14.44 -21.59
N LYS A 87 12.94 13.98 -22.38
CA LYS A 87 13.06 14.19 -23.82
C LYS A 87 12.76 12.95 -24.65
N ALA A 88 12.44 11.82 -23.99
CA ALA A 88 12.20 10.56 -24.66
C ALA A 88 10.92 10.59 -25.50
N SER A 89 10.96 9.94 -26.67
CA SER A 89 9.79 9.82 -27.52
C SER A 89 8.68 8.97 -26.85
N PRO A 90 7.40 9.15 -27.23
CA PRO A 90 6.31 8.33 -26.71
C PRO A 90 6.53 6.82 -26.91
N ASN A 91 7.20 6.42 -27.98
CA ASN A 91 7.54 5.02 -28.25
C ASN A 91 8.62 4.51 -27.27
N ARG A 92 9.63 5.33 -26.96
CA ARG A 92 10.66 5.00 -25.99
C ARG A 92 10.07 4.88 -24.58
N LEU A 93 9.23 5.82 -24.16
CA LEU A 93 8.54 5.77 -22.87
C LEU A 93 7.67 4.52 -22.74
N ARG A 94 7.01 4.07 -23.82
CA ARG A 94 6.27 2.79 -23.81
C ARG A 94 7.17 1.57 -23.58
N GLN A 95 8.38 1.56 -24.14
CA GLN A 95 9.35 0.48 -23.92
C GLN A 95 9.87 0.47 -22.48
N VAL A 96 10.14 1.67 -21.94
CA VAL A 96 10.60 1.83 -20.55
C VAL A 96 9.55 1.36 -19.55
N ARG A 97 8.29 1.78 -19.76
CA ARG A 97 7.18 1.44 -18.85
C ARG A 97 6.88 -0.04 -18.84
N GLY A 98 7.00 -0.67 -17.69
CA GLY A 98 6.77 -2.10 -17.47
C GLY A 98 7.94 -2.99 -17.88
N GLY A 99 8.73 -2.59 -18.90
CA GLY A 99 9.88 -3.36 -19.37
C GLY A 99 11.16 -3.09 -18.59
N GLU A 100 11.49 -1.83 -18.36
CA GLU A 100 12.73 -1.42 -17.70
C GLU A 100 12.48 -0.73 -16.34
N ILE A 101 11.40 0.07 -16.25
CA ILE A 101 10.91 0.68 -15.03
C ILE A 101 9.46 0.24 -14.83
N SER A 102 9.15 -0.37 -13.70
CA SER A 102 7.80 -0.77 -13.35
C SER A 102 7.29 -0.06 -12.11
N MET A 103 5.97 0.00 -11.95
CA MET A 103 5.35 0.72 -10.84
C MET A 103 4.23 -0.10 -10.20
N ILE A 104 4.27 -0.18 -8.87
CA ILE A 104 3.18 -0.63 -8.02
C ILE A 104 2.44 0.61 -7.56
N PHE A 105 1.15 0.71 -7.88
CA PHE A 105 0.30 1.85 -7.51
C PHE A 105 -0.29 1.69 -6.11
N GLN A 106 -0.63 2.81 -5.49
CA GLN A 106 -1.11 2.90 -4.11
C GLN A 106 -2.35 2.03 -3.83
N GLU A 107 -3.29 1.96 -4.78
CA GLU A 107 -4.53 1.21 -4.61
C GLU A 107 -4.66 0.08 -5.63
N PRO A 108 -4.56 -1.20 -5.21
CA PRO A 108 -4.74 -2.35 -6.12
C PRO A 108 -6.10 -2.39 -6.81
N MET A 109 -7.15 -1.83 -6.16
CA MET A 109 -8.51 -1.82 -6.72
C MET A 109 -8.65 -0.90 -7.93
N THR A 110 -7.87 0.17 -8.00
CA THR A 110 -7.87 1.12 -9.12
C THR A 110 -6.83 0.77 -10.17
N ALA A 111 -5.78 0.05 -9.78
CA ALA A 111 -4.69 -0.39 -10.67
C ALA A 111 -5.07 -1.62 -11.50
N LEU A 112 -5.81 -2.58 -10.93
CA LEU A 112 -6.28 -3.77 -11.63
C LEU A 112 -7.60 -3.50 -12.35
N ASN A 113 -7.71 -3.95 -13.60
CA ASN A 113 -8.95 -3.87 -14.35
C ASN A 113 -10.00 -4.84 -13.77
N PRO A 114 -11.10 -4.35 -13.16
CA PRO A 114 -12.06 -5.19 -12.43
C PRO A 114 -12.84 -6.17 -13.32
N VAL A 115 -12.91 -5.91 -14.62
CA VAL A 115 -13.63 -6.76 -15.59
C VAL A 115 -12.71 -7.69 -16.39
N MET A 116 -11.41 -7.72 -16.06
CA MET A 116 -10.44 -8.64 -16.65
C MET A 116 -9.91 -9.63 -15.62
N ARG A 117 -9.70 -10.88 -16.04
CA ARG A 117 -9.04 -11.90 -15.20
C ARG A 117 -7.58 -11.55 -14.97
N ILE A 118 -7.05 -11.92 -13.80
CA ILE A 118 -5.65 -11.67 -13.43
C ILE A 118 -4.68 -12.21 -14.49
N GLY A 119 -4.86 -13.45 -14.95
CA GLY A 119 -4.00 -14.03 -15.97
C GLY A 119 -3.99 -13.28 -17.30
N ASN A 120 -5.11 -12.66 -17.69
CA ASN A 120 -5.16 -11.86 -18.91
C ASN A 120 -4.40 -10.54 -18.75
N GLN A 121 -4.44 -9.92 -17.56
CA GLN A 121 -3.70 -8.70 -17.27
C GLN A 121 -2.19 -8.95 -17.25
N ILE A 122 -1.74 -10.06 -16.65
CA ILE A 122 -0.33 -10.48 -16.70
C ILE A 122 0.10 -10.79 -18.14
N ASP A 123 -0.73 -11.52 -18.90
CA ASP A 123 -0.45 -11.86 -20.31
C ASP A 123 -0.31 -10.61 -21.18
N GLU A 124 -1.11 -9.57 -20.92
CA GLU A 124 -1.07 -8.31 -21.66
C GLU A 124 0.29 -7.62 -21.50
N VAL A 125 0.80 -7.52 -20.26
CA VAL A 125 2.13 -6.94 -19.96
C VAL A 125 3.22 -7.72 -20.69
N ILE A 126 3.23 -9.05 -20.59
CA ILE A 126 4.25 -9.90 -21.23
C ILE A 126 4.17 -9.78 -22.76
N ARG A 127 2.97 -9.87 -23.33
CA ARG A 127 2.74 -9.84 -24.77
C ARG A 127 3.18 -8.55 -25.44
N PHE A 128 3.05 -7.44 -24.72
CA PHE A 128 3.43 -6.12 -25.25
C PHE A 128 4.95 -6.00 -25.43
N HIS A 129 5.73 -6.58 -24.54
CA HIS A 129 7.19 -6.39 -24.50
C HIS A 129 7.99 -7.57 -25.06
N VAL A 130 7.47 -8.79 -25.01
CA VAL A 130 8.24 -10.01 -25.33
C VAL A 130 7.52 -10.86 -26.35
N LYS A 131 8.26 -11.29 -27.38
CA LYS A 131 7.77 -12.24 -28.40
C LYS A 131 7.84 -13.67 -27.84
N LYS A 132 6.78 -14.12 -27.18
CA LYS A 132 6.60 -15.49 -26.66
C LYS A 132 5.28 -16.07 -27.15
N SER A 133 5.21 -17.39 -27.33
CA SER A 133 3.97 -18.11 -27.63
C SER A 133 2.98 -17.97 -26.45
N LYS A 134 1.69 -18.19 -26.70
CA LYS A 134 0.65 -18.15 -25.67
C LYS A 134 0.96 -19.13 -24.52
N ARG A 135 1.47 -20.33 -24.84
CA ARG A 135 1.81 -21.34 -23.84
C ARG A 135 2.96 -20.88 -22.92
N GLU A 136 4.02 -20.31 -23.50
CA GLU A 136 5.15 -19.77 -22.71
C GLU A 136 4.73 -18.63 -21.82
N ARG A 137 3.86 -17.72 -22.31
CA ARG A 137 3.34 -16.61 -21.48
C ARG A 137 2.48 -17.11 -20.33
N GLN A 138 1.66 -18.15 -20.55
CA GLN A 138 0.88 -18.77 -19.48
C GLN A 138 1.78 -19.45 -18.42
N GLN A 139 2.84 -20.12 -18.85
CA GLN A 139 3.81 -20.73 -17.94
C GLN A 139 4.54 -19.64 -17.11
N LEU A 140 4.96 -18.56 -17.76
CA LEU A 140 5.59 -17.44 -17.07
C LEU A 140 4.61 -16.78 -16.07
N ALA A 141 3.35 -16.59 -16.47
CA ALA A 141 2.34 -16.05 -15.56
C ALA A 141 2.09 -16.94 -14.34
N LEU A 142 2.15 -18.28 -14.50
CA LEU A 142 2.08 -19.21 -13.38
C LEU A 142 3.28 -19.05 -12.45
N SER A 143 4.50 -19.08 -12.99
CA SER A 143 5.71 -18.95 -12.16
C SER A 143 5.78 -17.61 -11.42
N LEU A 144 5.32 -16.52 -12.03
CA LEU A 144 5.22 -15.21 -11.38
C LEU A 144 4.27 -15.22 -10.17
N LEU A 145 3.14 -15.92 -10.26
CA LEU A 145 2.21 -16.05 -9.13
C LEU A 145 2.77 -16.97 -8.04
N GLU A 146 3.60 -17.96 -8.39
CA GLU A 146 4.33 -18.80 -7.44
C GLU A 146 5.43 -18.00 -6.74
N ASP A 147 6.21 -17.21 -7.48
CA ASP A 147 7.26 -16.32 -6.92
C ASP A 147 6.71 -15.34 -5.88
N VAL A 148 5.50 -14.83 -6.08
CA VAL A 148 4.84 -13.96 -5.08
C VAL A 148 4.02 -14.76 -4.03
N GLN A 149 4.21 -16.07 -3.95
CA GLN A 149 3.63 -16.96 -2.94
C GLN A 149 2.10 -16.89 -2.88
N LEU A 150 1.42 -16.76 -4.03
CA LEU A 150 -0.03 -16.84 -4.10
C LEU A 150 -0.51 -18.29 -4.01
N PRO A 151 -1.50 -18.59 -3.17
CA PRO A 151 -2.07 -19.94 -3.09
C PRO A 151 -2.86 -20.25 -4.36
N ASP A 152 -2.74 -21.49 -4.86
CA ASP A 152 -3.45 -21.98 -6.04
C ASP A 152 -3.32 -21.04 -7.27
N PRO A 153 -2.10 -20.85 -7.83
CA PRO A 153 -1.86 -19.98 -8.98
C PRO A 153 -2.77 -20.27 -10.18
N PRO A 154 -3.09 -21.54 -10.54
CA PRO A 154 -4.01 -21.84 -11.64
C PRO A 154 -5.43 -21.27 -11.44
N ARG A 155 -5.93 -21.26 -10.21
CA ARG A 155 -7.21 -20.63 -9.87
C ARG A 155 -7.11 -19.11 -9.95
N ILE A 156 -6.04 -18.52 -9.40
CA ILE A 156 -5.82 -17.06 -9.40
C ILE A 156 -5.75 -16.52 -10.83
N LEU A 157 -5.08 -17.20 -11.76
CA LEU A 157 -5.05 -16.78 -13.16
C LEU A 157 -6.44 -16.63 -13.79
N LYS A 158 -7.42 -17.41 -13.32
CA LYS A 158 -8.79 -17.40 -13.84
C LYS A 158 -9.70 -16.44 -13.06
N ALA A 159 -9.26 -15.99 -11.90
CA ALA A 159 -10.03 -15.13 -11.01
C ALA A 159 -10.07 -13.68 -11.51
N TYR A 160 -11.13 -12.98 -11.16
CA TYR A 160 -11.25 -11.52 -11.28
C TYR A 160 -10.73 -10.83 -10.01
N PRO A 161 -10.29 -9.56 -10.07
CA PRO A 161 -9.77 -8.85 -8.91
C PRO A 161 -10.70 -8.85 -7.68
N HIS A 162 -12.03 -8.76 -7.90
CA HIS A 162 -13.00 -8.73 -6.81
C HIS A 162 -13.17 -10.09 -6.08
N GLU A 163 -12.71 -11.18 -6.68
CA GLU A 163 -12.73 -12.52 -6.08
C GLU A 163 -11.52 -12.79 -5.17
N LEU A 164 -10.55 -11.85 -5.11
CA LEU A 164 -9.32 -11.95 -4.35
C LEU A 164 -9.38 -11.12 -3.08
N SER A 165 -8.68 -11.56 -2.02
CA SER A 165 -8.43 -10.74 -0.83
C SER A 165 -7.53 -9.53 -1.15
N GLY A 166 -7.46 -8.54 -0.25
CA GLY A 166 -6.57 -7.38 -0.39
C GLY A 166 -5.11 -7.79 -0.62
N GLY A 167 -4.58 -8.66 0.22
CA GLY A 167 -3.21 -9.16 0.10
C GLY A 167 -2.97 -9.97 -1.18
N GLN A 168 -3.95 -10.78 -1.62
CA GLN A 168 -3.85 -11.51 -2.89
C GLN A 168 -3.82 -10.57 -4.09
N ARG A 169 -4.64 -9.52 -4.11
CA ARG A 169 -4.59 -8.48 -5.15
C ARG A 169 -3.26 -7.76 -5.18
N GLN A 170 -2.72 -7.41 -4.01
CA GLN A 170 -1.42 -6.77 -3.89
C GLN A 170 -0.30 -7.66 -4.45
N ARG A 171 -0.26 -8.94 -4.07
CA ARG A 171 0.71 -9.90 -4.60
C ARG A 171 0.56 -10.09 -6.11
N ALA A 172 -0.66 -10.14 -6.65
CA ALA A 172 -0.89 -10.21 -8.08
C ALA A 172 -0.37 -8.96 -8.82
N MET A 173 -0.55 -7.76 -8.24
CA MET A 173 -0.02 -6.52 -8.78
C MET A 173 1.52 -6.50 -8.73
N ILE A 174 2.14 -7.00 -7.67
CA ILE A 174 3.60 -7.17 -7.58
C ILE A 174 4.09 -8.14 -8.67
N ALA A 175 3.42 -9.29 -8.86
CA ALA A 175 3.74 -10.23 -9.95
C ALA A 175 3.70 -9.57 -11.32
N MET A 176 2.68 -8.74 -11.59
CA MET A 176 2.57 -7.98 -12.83
C MET A 176 3.71 -6.97 -12.98
N ALA A 177 4.05 -6.26 -11.92
CA ALA A 177 5.11 -5.26 -11.93
C ALA A 177 6.50 -5.88 -12.20
N LEU A 178 6.72 -7.11 -11.74
CA LEU A 178 7.98 -7.84 -11.89
C LEU A 178 8.02 -8.79 -13.09
N ALA A 179 6.94 -8.86 -13.88
CA ALA A 179 6.79 -9.83 -14.98
C ALA A 179 7.91 -9.79 -16.03
N LEU A 180 8.61 -8.68 -16.16
CA LEU A 180 9.69 -8.45 -17.12
C LEU A 180 11.04 -8.16 -16.47
N GLU A 181 11.19 -8.47 -15.18
CA GLU A 181 12.43 -8.26 -14.41
C GLU A 181 12.96 -6.82 -14.55
N PRO A 182 12.17 -5.79 -14.19
CA PRO A 182 12.55 -4.40 -14.41
C PRO A 182 13.82 -4.04 -13.62
N LYS A 183 14.62 -3.13 -14.17
CA LYS A 183 15.81 -2.60 -13.49
C LYS A 183 15.43 -1.69 -12.31
N ILE A 184 14.29 -1.01 -12.41
CA ILE A 184 13.74 -0.17 -11.33
C ILE A 184 12.31 -0.57 -11.05
N LEU A 185 12.00 -0.77 -9.75
CA LEU A 185 10.66 -0.91 -9.23
C LEU A 185 10.29 0.34 -8.43
N ILE A 186 9.28 1.05 -8.84
CA ILE A 186 8.67 2.15 -8.07
C ILE A 186 7.50 1.56 -7.29
N ALA A 187 7.55 1.60 -5.96
CA ALA A 187 6.48 1.12 -5.09
C ALA A 187 5.83 2.32 -4.37
N ASP A 188 4.68 2.77 -4.88
CA ASP A 188 3.94 3.93 -4.34
C ASP A 188 2.94 3.45 -3.29
N GLU A 189 3.31 3.56 -2.02
CA GLU A 189 2.55 3.11 -0.85
C GLU A 189 2.01 1.66 -0.98
N PRO A 190 2.86 0.67 -1.28
CA PRO A 190 2.43 -0.68 -1.66
C PRO A 190 1.79 -1.48 -0.53
N THR A 191 1.82 -0.99 0.70
CA THR A 191 1.28 -1.67 1.89
C THR A 191 0.08 -0.96 2.51
N THR A 192 -0.34 0.17 1.93
CA THR A 192 -1.52 0.92 2.41
C THR A 192 -2.77 0.04 2.33
N ALA A 193 -3.60 0.08 3.38
CA ALA A 193 -4.81 -0.72 3.55
C ALA A 193 -4.61 -2.24 3.74
N LEU A 194 -3.39 -2.69 4.00
CA LEU A 194 -3.10 -4.07 4.42
C LEU A 194 -3.04 -4.15 5.95
N ASP A 195 -3.33 -5.33 6.48
CA ASP A 195 -3.05 -5.63 7.88
C ASP A 195 -1.54 -5.81 8.11
N VAL A 196 -1.10 -5.66 9.37
CA VAL A 196 0.33 -5.66 9.75
C VAL A 196 1.05 -6.94 9.32
N THR A 197 0.39 -8.10 9.42
CA THR A 197 0.97 -9.40 9.04
C THR A 197 1.20 -9.47 7.53
N THR A 198 0.18 -9.11 6.75
CA THR A 198 0.26 -9.06 5.29
C THR A 198 1.29 -8.00 4.83
N GLN A 199 1.34 -6.83 5.49
CA GLN A 199 2.34 -5.80 5.23
C GLN A 199 3.76 -6.35 5.41
N ALA A 200 4.07 -6.98 6.55
CA ALA A 200 5.39 -7.57 6.80
C ALA A 200 5.78 -8.60 5.73
N GLN A 201 4.83 -9.47 5.32
CA GLN A 201 5.06 -10.45 4.26
C GLN A 201 5.36 -9.80 2.90
N ILE A 202 4.67 -8.70 2.55
CA ILE A 202 4.93 -7.96 1.32
C ILE A 202 6.31 -7.29 1.33
N LEU A 203 6.75 -6.76 2.46
CA LEU A 203 8.08 -6.15 2.60
C LEU A 203 9.20 -7.17 2.42
N VAL A 204 9.06 -8.35 3.05
CA VAL A 204 10.00 -9.48 2.85
C VAL A 204 10.03 -9.89 1.38
N LEU A 205 8.86 -10.05 0.75
CA LEU A 205 8.74 -10.40 -0.66
C LEU A 205 9.45 -9.39 -1.57
N ILE A 206 9.25 -8.08 -1.35
CA ILE A 206 9.92 -7.03 -2.14
C ILE A 206 11.44 -7.12 -2.00
N LYS A 207 11.97 -7.35 -0.79
CA LYS A 207 13.41 -7.54 -0.55
C LYS A 207 13.97 -8.78 -1.26
N GLU A 208 13.27 -9.91 -1.17
CA GLU A 208 13.68 -11.15 -1.83
C GLU A 208 13.74 -10.98 -3.36
N LEU A 209 12.71 -10.35 -3.94
CA LEU A 209 12.63 -10.11 -5.38
C LEU A 209 13.65 -9.05 -5.84
N GLN A 210 13.89 -8.01 -5.04
CA GLN A 210 14.93 -7.00 -5.28
C GLN A 210 16.31 -7.65 -5.36
N ALA A 211 16.66 -8.52 -4.40
CA ALA A 211 17.92 -9.25 -4.39
C ALA A 211 18.02 -10.26 -5.54
N LYS A 212 16.94 -11.00 -5.83
CA LYS A 212 16.88 -12.01 -6.92
C LYS A 212 17.12 -11.40 -8.30
N HIS A 213 16.56 -10.21 -8.57
CA HIS A 213 16.56 -9.59 -9.90
C HIS A 213 17.53 -8.40 -10.03
N ASN A 214 18.34 -8.10 -9.02
CA ASN A 214 19.23 -6.92 -8.98
C ASN A 214 18.50 -5.58 -9.25
N THR A 215 17.24 -5.47 -8.83
CA THR A 215 16.37 -4.34 -9.08
C THR A 215 16.67 -3.21 -8.08
N GLY A 216 16.79 -1.95 -8.55
CA GLY A 216 16.75 -0.79 -7.67
C GLY A 216 15.30 -0.48 -7.29
N VAL A 217 15.01 -0.19 -6.03
CA VAL A 217 13.64 0.06 -5.55
C VAL A 217 13.50 1.50 -5.06
N LEU A 218 12.59 2.24 -5.67
CA LEU A 218 12.11 3.52 -5.14
C LEU A 218 10.83 3.26 -4.36
N PHE A 219 10.93 3.25 -3.03
CA PHE A 219 9.83 2.91 -2.15
C PHE A 219 9.22 4.17 -1.52
N ILE A 220 7.96 4.46 -1.80
CA ILE A 220 7.26 5.63 -1.29
C ILE A 220 6.34 5.18 -0.16
N THR A 221 6.46 5.81 1.01
CA THR A 221 5.58 5.54 2.16
C THR A 221 5.52 6.75 3.09
N HIS A 222 4.54 6.77 3.96
CA HIS A 222 4.46 7.67 5.12
C HIS A 222 4.73 6.94 6.44
N ASP A 223 4.97 5.61 6.41
CA ASP A 223 5.19 4.77 7.59
C ASP A 223 6.68 4.58 7.86
N PHE A 224 7.18 5.22 8.91
CA PHE A 224 8.58 5.13 9.34
C PHE A 224 8.96 3.74 9.88
N GLY A 225 7.99 2.95 10.37
CA GLY A 225 8.22 1.56 10.74
C GLY A 225 8.63 0.72 9.53
N VAL A 226 7.91 0.90 8.42
CA VAL A 226 8.25 0.27 7.13
C VAL A 226 9.63 0.68 6.65
N VAL A 227 9.96 1.98 6.76
CA VAL A 227 11.27 2.50 6.35
C VAL A 227 12.41 1.84 7.15
N ALA A 228 12.25 1.71 8.46
CA ALA A 228 13.24 1.07 9.33
C ALA A 228 13.52 -0.39 8.94
N ASP A 229 12.50 -1.08 8.43
CA ASP A 229 12.61 -2.48 8.03
C ASP A 229 13.33 -2.68 6.69
N ILE A 230 13.18 -1.75 5.73
CA ILE A 230 13.62 -2.04 4.35
C ILE A 230 14.64 -1.07 3.76
N ALA A 231 14.76 0.17 4.26
CA ALA A 231 15.51 1.21 3.58
C ALA A 231 17.03 1.06 3.70
N ASP A 232 17.75 1.26 2.60
CA ASP A 232 19.19 1.54 2.60
C ASP A 232 19.44 3.04 2.79
N ARG A 233 18.67 3.86 2.04
CA ARG A 233 18.69 5.33 2.14
C ARG A 233 17.27 5.88 2.22
N VAL A 234 17.16 7.06 2.83
CA VAL A 234 15.89 7.75 3.02
C VAL A 234 16.00 9.18 2.51
N ALA A 235 15.01 9.61 1.73
CA ALA A 235 14.79 10.98 1.33
C ALA A 235 13.47 11.50 1.96
N VAL A 236 13.56 12.54 2.76
CA VAL A 236 12.40 13.16 3.41
C VAL A 236 11.89 14.31 2.58
N MET A 237 10.63 14.25 2.18
CA MET A 237 9.97 15.29 1.38
C MET A 237 8.97 16.09 2.20
N GLN A 238 9.06 17.42 2.11
CA GLN A 238 8.11 18.37 2.66
C GLN A 238 7.78 19.46 1.64
N HIS A 239 6.50 19.73 1.43
CA HIS A 239 6.02 20.79 0.50
C HIS A 239 6.70 20.80 -0.88
N GLY A 240 6.92 19.61 -1.45
CA GLY A 240 7.52 19.45 -2.78
C GLY A 240 9.04 19.45 -2.82
N LYS A 241 9.73 19.61 -1.71
CA LYS A 241 11.20 19.66 -1.60
C LYS A 241 11.74 18.48 -0.81
N ILE A 242 12.96 18.04 -1.14
CA ILE A 242 13.71 17.18 -0.24
C ILE A 242 14.34 18.07 0.83
N VAL A 243 14.00 17.79 2.09
CA VAL A 243 14.51 18.54 3.24
C VAL A 243 15.66 17.83 3.94
N GLU A 244 15.73 16.52 3.82
CA GLU A 244 16.82 15.70 4.34
C GLU A 244 16.96 14.43 3.49
N ILE A 245 18.21 13.98 3.26
CA ILE A 245 18.51 12.72 2.56
C ILE A 245 19.79 12.12 3.14
N GLY A 246 19.80 10.82 3.40
CA GLY A 246 20.95 10.14 3.98
C GLY A 246 20.75 8.64 4.06
N SER A 247 21.67 7.93 4.75
CA SER A 247 21.48 6.53 5.11
C SER A 247 20.24 6.38 6.02
N ALA A 248 19.61 5.20 6.00
CA ALA A 248 18.48 4.92 6.89
C ALA A 248 18.83 5.23 8.36
N ASP A 249 19.99 4.80 8.82
CA ASP A 249 20.45 5.06 10.18
C ASP A 249 20.57 6.56 10.49
N SER A 250 21.18 7.35 9.58
CA SER A 250 21.35 8.80 9.82
C SER A 250 20.03 9.54 9.90
N VAL A 251 19.07 9.22 9.03
CA VAL A 251 17.78 9.93 8.96
C VAL A 251 16.81 9.48 10.05
N LEU A 252 16.83 8.19 10.43
CA LEU A 252 15.92 7.64 11.44
C LEU A 252 16.39 7.89 12.87
N ASN A 253 17.70 7.68 13.13
CA ASN A 253 18.26 7.74 14.49
C ASN A 253 18.93 9.09 14.81
N HIS A 254 19.42 9.80 13.79
CA HIS A 254 20.13 11.06 13.94
C HIS A 254 19.62 12.15 13.01
N PRO A 255 18.27 12.41 12.96
CA PRO A 255 17.69 13.41 12.08
C PRO A 255 18.19 14.81 12.40
N THR A 256 18.59 15.55 11.37
CA THR A 256 19.10 16.92 11.50
C THR A 256 18.03 17.97 11.23
N HIS A 257 17.12 17.71 10.29
CA HIS A 257 16.07 18.66 9.93
C HIS A 257 14.91 18.63 10.94
N PRO A 258 14.39 19.79 11.41
CA PRO A 258 13.31 19.85 12.41
C PRO A 258 12.04 19.07 12.01
N TYR A 259 11.69 19.08 10.72
CA TYR A 259 10.55 18.30 10.20
C TYR A 259 10.78 16.79 10.33
N THR A 260 11.97 16.30 10.00
CA THR A 260 12.31 14.87 10.16
C THR A 260 12.25 14.47 11.63
N GLN A 261 12.78 15.32 12.53
CA GLN A 261 12.71 15.09 13.97
C GLN A 261 11.26 15.03 14.48
N ALA A 262 10.37 15.88 13.94
CA ALA A 262 8.96 15.85 14.29
C ALA A 262 8.28 14.57 13.82
N LEU A 263 8.57 14.13 12.58
CA LEU A 263 8.03 12.89 12.01
C LEU A 263 8.50 11.66 12.79
N THR A 264 9.80 11.55 13.10
CA THR A 264 10.34 10.38 13.83
C THR A 264 9.81 10.33 15.27
N ARG A 265 9.63 11.47 15.93
CA ARG A 265 8.99 11.55 17.27
C ARG A 265 7.51 11.21 17.27
N ALA A 266 6.82 11.42 16.15
CA ALA A 266 5.41 11.09 16.01
C ALA A 266 5.15 9.58 15.87
N VAL A 267 6.19 8.78 15.56
CA VAL A 267 6.08 7.32 15.51
C VAL A 267 5.75 6.79 16.90
N PRO A 268 4.61 6.10 17.09
CA PRO A 268 4.23 5.59 18.41
C PRO A 268 5.28 4.61 18.94
N SER A 269 5.74 4.83 20.15
CA SER A 269 6.56 3.85 20.83
C SER A 269 5.71 2.63 21.21
N LEU A 270 6.27 1.43 21.15
CA LEU A 270 5.61 0.21 21.65
C LEU A 270 5.60 0.13 23.18
N ILE A 271 6.13 1.14 23.86
CA ILE A 271 6.11 1.24 25.33
C ILE A 271 4.70 1.65 25.73
N PRO A 272 3.98 0.81 26.50
CA PRO A 272 2.64 1.13 26.97
C PRO A 272 2.67 2.43 27.81
N ARG A 273 1.67 3.27 27.61
CA ARG A 273 1.48 4.43 28.50
C ARG A 273 1.17 3.96 29.92
N SER A 274 1.49 4.77 30.91
CA SER A 274 1.05 4.51 32.29
C SER A 274 -0.47 4.34 32.32
N VAL A 275 -0.93 3.28 32.98
CA VAL A 275 -2.36 3.00 33.13
C VAL A 275 -2.99 4.17 33.90
N LYS A 276 -3.95 4.85 33.30
CA LYS A 276 -4.79 5.81 34.03
C LYS A 276 -5.79 4.99 34.85
N PRO A 277 -6.03 5.33 36.12
CA PRO A 277 -7.13 4.72 36.87
C PRO A 277 -8.44 5.06 36.12
N VAL A 278 -9.12 4.04 35.64
CA VAL A 278 -10.45 4.15 35.04
C VAL A 278 -11.45 3.73 36.10
N GLU A 279 -12.43 4.57 36.38
CA GLU A 279 -13.54 4.16 37.26
C GLU A 279 -14.32 3.02 36.58
N ASP A 280 -14.72 2.04 37.38
CA ASP A 280 -15.54 0.92 36.89
C ASP A 280 -16.98 1.41 36.65
N ASN A 281 -17.16 2.14 35.58
CA ASN A 281 -18.41 2.72 35.13
C ASN A 281 -18.57 2.49 33.61
N PRO A 282 -19.07 1.31 33.24
CA PRO A 282 -19.17 0.95 31.82
C PRO A 282 -20.21 1.80 31.09
N ILE A 283 -19.73 2.59 30.12
CA ILE A 283 -20.58 3.36 29.21
C ILE A 283 -21.14 2.49 28.08
N LEU A 284 -20.41 1.46 27.70
CA LEU A 284 -20.79 0.47 26.66
C LEU A 284 -20.46 -0.94 27.15
N GLU A 285 -21.43 -1.80 27.08
CA GLU A 285 -21.28 -3.25 27.31
C GLU A 285 -21.77 -4.00 26.08
N VAL A 286 -20.94 -4.85 25.55
CA VAL A 286 -21.22 -5.78 24.45
C VAL A 286 -21.19 -7.18 25.03
N LYS A 287 -22.31 -7.90 24.98
CA LYS A 287 -22.46 -9.20 25.67
C LYS A 287 -22.80 -10.29 24.65
N SER A 288 -21.87 -11.23 24.47
CA SER A 288 -22.08 -12.47 23.70
C SER A 288 -22.60 -12.22 22.27
N ILE A 289 -22.06 -11.21 21.59
CA ILE A 289 -22.48 -10.88 20.22
C ILE A 289 -22.08 -11.98 19.25
N VAL A 290 -23.08 -12.43 18.50
CA VAL A 290 -22.90 -13.36 17.37
C VAL A 290 -23.36 -12.66 16.08
N LYS A 291 -22.55 -12.80 15.02
CA LYS A 291 -22.89 -12.38 13.66
C LYS A 291 -22.33 -13.34 12.63
N THR A 292 -23.20 -13.97 11.86
CA THR A 292 -22.87 -14.93 10.81
C THR A 292 -23.32 -14.38 9.46
N TYR A 293 -22.42 -14.42 8.46
CA TYR A 293 -22.77 -14.18 7.07
C TYR A 293 -23.00 -15.52 6.37
N ARG A 294 -24.13 -15.65 5.68
CA ARG A 294 -24.47 -16.80 4.84
C ARG A 294 -24.39 -16.41 3.39
N SER A 295 -23.58 -17.11 2.61
CA SER A 295 -23.48 -16.94 1.16
C SER A 295 -23.71 -18.27 0.46
N GLY A 296 -24.67 -18.31 -0.45
CA GLY A 296 -25.03 -19.49 -1.23
C GLY A 296 -26.52 -19.79 -1.10
N GLY A 297 -27.16 -19.87 -2.21
CA GLY A 297 -28.61 -20.10 -2.34
C GLY A 297 -29.05 -19.68 -3.74
N GLY A 298 -28.68 -20.47 -4.75
CA GLY A 298 -29.19 -20.25 -6.12
C GLY A 298 -30.69 -20.42 -6.15
N TRP A 299 -31.39 -19.58 -6.87
CA TRP A 299 -32.86 -19.54 -7.03
C TRP A 299 -33.49 -20.86 -7.50
N PHE A 300 -32.73 -21.90 -7.84
CA PHE A 300 -33.24 -23.19 -8.35
C PHE A 300 -32.65 -24.43 -7.67
N GLY A 301 -32.17 -24.36 -6.41
CA GLY A 301 -31.81 -25.58 -5.66
C GLY A 301 -30.57 -26.36 -6.20
N MET A 302 -29.88 -25.86 -7.20
CA MET A 302 -28.64 -26.41 -7.77
C MET A 302 -27.47 -25.48 -7.47
N GLY A 303 -27.33 -25.03 -6.21
CA GLY A 303 -26.30 -24.10 -5.78
C GLY A 303 -25.12 -24.77 -5.09
N ALA A 304 -23.97 -24.12 -5.13
CA ALA A 304 -22.81 -24.49 -4.30
C ALA A 304 -23.23 -24.59 -2.82
N PRO A 305 -22.55 -25.41 -1.99
CA PRO A 305 -22.86 -25.55 -0.59
C PRO A 305 -22.86 -24.17 0.10
N GLU A 306 -23.87 -23.95 0.94
CA GLU A 306 -24.01 -22.73 1.72
C GLU A 306 -22.74 -22.53 2.56
N LYS A 307 -22.03 -21.44 2.33
CA LYS A 307 -20.83 -21.09 3.10
C LYS A 307 -21.23 -20.14 4.20
N GLU A 308 -21.10 -20.59 5.43
CA GLU A 308 -21.28 -19.76 6.61
C GLU A 308 -19.92 -19.18 7.06
N VAL A 309 -19.91 -17.89 7.40
CA VAL A 309 -18.76 -17.19 7.97
C VAL A 309 -19.19 -16.55 9.26
N HIS A 310 -18.71 -17.08 10.38
CA HIS A 310 -18.91 -16.50 11.71
C HIS A 310 -18.01 -15.28 11.86
N ALA A 311 -18.54 -14.08 11.61
CA ALA A 311 -17.77 -12.83 11.66
C ALA A 311 -17.59 -12.31 13.11
N CYS A 312 -18.57 -12.56 13.97
CA CYS A 312 -18.46 -12.40 15.43
C CYS A 312 -18.99 -13.69 16.05
N ASP A 313 -18.21 -14.28 16.95
CA ASP A 313 -18.59 -15.50 17.66
C ASP A 313 -18.42 -15.28 19.16
N ASN A 314 -19.57 -15.08 19.84
CA ASN A 314 -19.67 -14.88 21.29
C ASN A 314 -18.74 -13.77 21.85
N VAL A 315 -18.68 -12.61 21.14
CA VAL A 315 -17.79 -11.52 21.50
C VAL A 315 -18.37 -10.73 22.67
N THR A 316 -17.58 -10.60 23.74
CA THR A 316 -17.92 -9.80 24.92
C THR A 316 -16.80 -8.79 25.19
N VAL A 317 -17.16 -7.50 25.29
CA VAL A 317 -16.24 -6.43 25.62
C VAL A 317 -17.00 -5.32 26.37
N SER A 318 -16.30 -4.59 27.24
CA SER A 318 -16.82 -3.42 27.92
C SER A 318 -15.90 -2.21 27.67
N LEU A 319 -16.47 -1.02 27.73
CA LEU A 319 -15.75 0.25 27.61
C LEU A 319 -16.25 1.19 28.70
N ASN A 320 -15.34 1.68 29.53
CA ASN A 320 -15.65 2.64 30.58
C ASN A 320 -15.59 4.08 30.08
N GLU A 321 -16.18 5.01 30.81
CA GLU A 321 -16.12 6.43 30.47
C GLU A 321 -14.68 6.95 30.54
N GLY A 322 -14.22 7.65 29.48
CA GLY A 322 -12.85 8.14 29.37
C GLY A 322 -11.78 7.09 29.01
N GLU A 323 -12.18 5.84 28.82
CA GLU A 323 -11.30 4.74 28.37
C GLU A 323 -11.15 4.73 26.84
N THR A 324 -10.01 4.19 26.37
CA THR A 324 -9.80 3.84 24.95
C THR A 324 -9.52 2.35 24.85
N LEU A 325 -10.45 1.61 24.26
CA LEU A 325 -10.31 0.18 23.99
C LEU A 325 -9.82 -0.04 22.55
N GLY A 326 -8.64 -0.64 22.39
CA GLY A 326 -8.10 -1.02 21.06
C GLY A 326 -8.53 -2.44 20.67
N ILE A 327 -9.18 -2.59 19.51
CA ILE A 327 -9.52 -3.91 18.92
C ILE A 327 -8.56 -4.18 17.76
N VAL A 328 -7.72 -5.19 17.92
CA VAL A 328 -6.67 -5.57 16.96
C VAL A 328 -6.92 -6.96 16.38
N GLY A 329 -6.34 -7.25 15.24
CA GLY A 329 -6.44 -8.55 14.57
C GLY A 329 -6.25 -8.42 13.05
N GLU A 330 -6.10 -9.55 12.36
CA GLU A 330 -5.91 -9.62 10.91
C GLU A 330 -7.12 -9.14 10.11
N SER A 331 -6.91 -8.90 8.79
CA SER A 331 -8.01 -8.60 7.88
C SER A 331 -9.01 -9.76 7.84
N GLY A 332 -10.31 -9.47 7.95
CA GLY A 332 -11.35 -10.50 7.99
C GLY A 332 -11.62 -11.10 9.38
N SER A 333 -10.93 -10.69 10.46
CA SER A 333 -11.15 -11.19 11.82
C SER A 333 -12.45 -10.69 12.49
N GLY A 334 -13.30 -9.93 11.79
CA GLY A 334 -14.59 -9.48 12.32
C GLY A 334 -14.61 -8.10 12.98
N LYS A 335 -13.48 -7.37 13.13
CA LYS A 335 -13.40 -6.06 13.80
C LYS A 335 -14.42 -5.04 13.27
N SER A 336 -14.46 -4.87 11.97
CA SER A 336 -15.39 -3.94 11.31
C SER A 336 -16.86 -4.41 11.43
N THR A 337 -17.09 -5.71 11.47
CA THR A 337 -18.43 -6.28 11.71
C THR A 337 -18.88 -5.96 13.13
N LEU A 338 -18.02 -6.19 14.13
CA LEU A 338 -18.30 -5.84 15.51
C LEU A 338 -18.61 -4.35 15.68
N ALA A 339 -17.76 -3.48 15.15
CA ALA A 339 -17.98 -2.03 15.19
C ALA A 339 -19.32 -1.62 14.55
N ARG A 340 -19.69 -2.21 13.38
CA ARG A 340 -20.98 -1.96 12.73
C ARG A 340 -22.16 -2.49 13.52
N CYS A 341 -22.00 -3.61 14.22
CA CYS A 341 -23.03 -4.12 15.14
C CYS A 341 -23.22 -3.18 16.33
N ILE A 342 -22.15 -2.70 16.94
CA ILE A 342 -22.20 -1.76 18.09
C ILE A 342 -23.00 -0.50 17.73
N VAL A 343 -22.71 0.12 16.57
CA VAL A 343 -23.45 1.32 16.14
C VAL A 343 -24.77 0.99 15.41
N ARG A 344 -25.18 -0.28 15.42
CA ARG A 344 -26.44 -0.76 14.80
C ARG A 344 -26.56 -0.41 13.31
N LEU A 345 -25.46 -0.43 12.58
CA LEU A 345 -25.44 -0.43 11.10
C LEU A 345 -25.65 -1.83 10.54
N LEU A 346 -25.37 -2.86 11.36
CA LEU A 346 -25.71 -4.26 11.13
C LEU A 346 -26.46 -4.78 12.33
N ASP A 347 -27.50 -5.58 12.08
CA ASP A 347 -28.19 -6.30 13.12
C ASP A 347 -27.35 -7.52 13.56
N THR A 348 -27.32 -7.80 14.87
CA THR A 348 -26.71 -8.99 15.46
C THR A 348 -27.67 -10.18 15.28
N ASP A 349 -27.10 -11.39 15.20
CA ASP A 349 -27.91 -12.61 15.21
C ASP A 349 -28.33 -12.99 16.63
N SER A 350 -27.48 -12.68 17.63
CA SER A 350 -27.78 -12.79 19.06
C SER A 350 -26.84 -11.93 19.90
N GLY A 351 -27.12 -11.81 21.20
CA GLY A 351 -26.35 -11.02 22.16
C GLY A 351 -27.01 -9.67 22.47
N GLU A 352 -26.39 -8.90 23.35
CA GLU A 352 -26.88 -7.60 23.83
C GLU A 352 -25.81 -6.53 23.64
N ILE A 353 -26.24 -5.30 23.32
CA ILE A 353 -25.40 -4.12 23.28
C ILE A 353 -26.06 -3.05 24.15
N VAL A 354 -25.48 -2.80 25.32
CA VAL A 354 -25.99 -1.87 26.29
C VAL A 354 -25.15 -0.59 26.26
N TYR A 355 -25.75 0.54 25.94
CA TYR A 355 -25.12 1.85 25.98
C TYR A 355 -25.82 2.70 27.03
N ARG A 356 -25.06 3.16 28.05
CA ARG A 356 -25.58 3.92 29.20
C ARG A 356 -26.85 3.30 29.83
N GLY A 357 -26.82 1.97 30.02
CA GLY A 357 -27.94 1.23 30.58
C GLY A 357 -29.10 0.92 29.62
N GLN A 358 -29.05 1.38 28.38
CA GLN A 358 -30.08 1.14 27.38
C GLN A 358 -29.64 0.04 26.38
N ASP A 359 -30.41 -1.01 26.22
CA ASP A 359 -30.15 -2.08 25.24
C ASP A 359 -30.48 -1.58 23.83
N LEU A 360 -29.40 -1.39 23.02
CA LEU A 360 -29.52 -0.91 21.64
C LEU A 360 -30.16 -1.94 20.70
N CYS A 361 -30.07 -3.24 21.02
CA CYS A 361 -30.64 -4.30 20.20
C CYS A 361 -32.18 -4.27 20.17
N LYS A 362 -32.81 -3.70 21.19
CA LYS A 362 -34.26 -3.55 21.31
C LYS A 362 -34.82 -2.29 20.65
N LEU A 363 -33.95 -1.37 20.21
CA LEU A 363 -34.37 -0.12 19.59
C LEU A 363 -34.65 -0.32 18.10
N ASP A 364 -35.69 0.37 17.64
CA ASP A 364 -35.99 0.55 16.23
C ASP A 364 -35.12 1.69 15.60
N ARG A 365 -35.33 1.97 14.30
CA ARG A 365 -34.60 3.05 13.59
C ARG A 365 -34.83 4.43 14.20
N ALA A 366 -36.06 4.69 14.71
CA ALA A 366 -36.41 5.98 15.29
C ALA A 366 -35.67 6.16 16.66
N GLY A 367 -35.67 5.12 17.48
CA GLY A 367 -34.97 5.10 18.77
C GLY A 367 -33.44 5.20 18.65
N MET A 368 -32.86 4.66 17.56
CA MET A 368 -31.41 4.76 17.29
C MET A 368 -30.97 6.14 16.78
N ARG A 369 -31.85 6.92 16.16
CA ARG A 369 -31.49 8.20 15.53
C ARG A 369 -30.85 9.22 16.49
N PRO A 370 -31.38 9.47 17.70
CA PRO A 370 -30.78 10.42 18.64
C PRO A 370 -29.44 9.95 19.22
N LEU A 371 -29.13 8.63 19.16
CA LEU A 371 -27.91 8.07 19.69
C LEU A 371 -26.75 8.08 18.68
N ARG A 372 -27.04 8.42 17.42
CA ARG A 372 -26.06 8.51 16.33
C ARG A 372 -25.63 9.93 16.00
N SER A 373 -26.10 10.93 16.73
CA SER A 373 -25.80 12.35 16.56
C SER A 373 -24.54 12.81 17.32
#